data_9851a57358a9819d3b3dde5f17f11f78
#
_entry.id   9851a57358a9819d3b3dde5f17f11f78
#
_cell.length_a   1.000
_cell.length_b   1.000
_cell.length_c   1.000
_cell.angle_alpha   90.00
_cell.angle_beta   90.00
_cell.angle_gamma   90.00
#
_symmetry.space_group_name_H-M   'P 1'
#
loop_
_entity.id
_entity.type
_entity.pdbx_description
1 polymer ?
#
loop_
_entity_poly.entity_id
_entity_poly.type
_entity_poly.pdbx_seq_one_letter_code
_entity_poly.pdbx_strand_id
1 'polypeptide(L)'
;MKSTLLAAVLLASLSAPVPDGRAPEGAERVRAELTIAQLQYDGGGDWYANPSGLPNLLAEIRKRTGLRVAERPVQIRLTDPNLYNYPYLYLTGHGNIRFTPEELQVLRQYLANGGFLHADDNYGLDESFRREMRRVFPDQELVELPADHPVYHAFYEFPDGLPKIHQHDGKPAQGFGLFQEGRLVVFYSYESDLGNGWEDADRYDNPPETREKAFRMGVNLFLYALAQVTP
;
A
#
# COMPACT_ATOMS: atom_id res chain seq x y z
N MET A 1 -63.75 35.06 52.98
CA MET A 1 -63.44 33.66 53.17
C MET A 1 -63.42 33.06 51.76
N LYS A 2 -62.29 32.88 51.18
CA LYS A 2 -62.12 32.26 49.84
C LYS A 2 -61.23 31.04 50.03
N SER A 3 -61.84 29.86 49.83
CA SER A 3 -61.14 28.56 49.86
C SER A 3 -60.46 28.33 48.52
N THR A 4 -59.17 28.09 48.57
CA THR A 4 -58.40 27.73 47.40
C THR A 4 -58.16 26.19 47.40
N LEU A 5 -58.77 25.50 46.46
CA LEU A 5 -58.50 24.08 46.22
C LEU A 5 -57.15 23.94 45.51
N LEU A 6 -56.25 23.14 46.11
CA LEU A 6 -54.98 22.73 45.52
C LEU A 6 -55.20 21.40 44.78
N ALA A 7 -55.13 21.38 43.46
CA ALA A 7 -55.16 20.15 42.68
C ALA A 7 -53.72 19.62 42.51
N ALA A 8 -53.47 18.43 43.04
CA ALA A 8 -52.23 17.68 42.88
C ALA A 8 -52.30 16.95 41.54
N VAL A 9 -51.41 17.28 40.60
CA VAL A 9 -51.21 16.56 39.38
C VAL A 9 -50.13 15.48 39.61
N LEU A 10 -50.57 14.21 39.58
CA LEU A 10 -49.66 13.06 39.54
C LEU A 10 -49.11 12.91 38.13
N LEU A 11 -47.81 13.22 37.94
CA LEU A 11 -47.09 12.81 36.73
C LEU A 11 -46.67 11.34 36.88
N ALA A 12 -47.31 10.45 36.15
CA ALA A 12 -46.88 9.08 35.96
C ALA A 12 -45.75 9.07 34.92
N SER A 13 -44.53 8.83 35.36
CA SER A 13 -43.39 8.61 34.46
C SER A 13 -43.45 7.21 33.84
N LEU A 14 -43.86 7.14 32.58
CA LEU A 14 -43.69 5.92 31.76
C LEU A 14 -42.21 5.83 31.37
N SER A 15 -41.48 5.00 32.07
CA SER A 15 -40.13 4.56 31.65
C SER A 15 -40.30 3.50 30.55
N ALA A 16 -40.04 3.89 29.31
CA ALA A 16 -39.88 2.94 28.22
C ALA A 16 -38.58 2.13 28.43
N PRO A 17 -38.56 0.81 28.22
CA PRO A 17 -37.34 0.02 28.31
C PRO A 17 -36.37 0.45 27.21
N VAL A 18 -35.16 0.87 27.60
CA VAL A 18 -34.04 1.09 26.70
C VAL A 18 -33.67 -0.28 26.11
N PRO A 19 -33.64 -0.46 24.78
CA PRO A 19 -33.17 -1.71 24.21
C PRO A 19 -31.72 -1.93 24.60
N ASP A 20 -31.47 -3.11 25.21
CA ASP A 20 -30.15 -3.58 25.60
C ASP A 20 -29.29 -3.71 24.35
N GLY A 21 -28.45 -2.72 24.09
CA GLY A 21 -27.57 -2.62 22.94
C GLY A 21 -26.36 -3.57 23.04
N ARG A 22 -26.58 -4.83 23.43
CA ARG A 22 -25.58 -5.86 23.27
C ARG A 22 -25.43 -6.13 21.78
N ALA A 23 -24.31 -5.68 21.22
CA ALA A 23 -23.82 -6.19 19.95
C ALA A 23 -23.75 -7.72 20.04
N PRO A 24 -24.12 -8.47 18.98
CA PRO A 24 -24.08 -9.92 19.00
C PRO A 24 -22.66 -10.38 19.37
N GLU A 25 -22.54 -11.04 20.52
CA GLU A 25 -21.36 -11.80 20.93
C GLU A 25 -21.19 -12.91 19.88
N GLY A 26 -20.15 -12.80 19.03
CA GLY A 26 -19.82 -13.83 18.05
C GLY A 26 -19.46 -13.36 16.66
N ALA A 27 -19.52 -12.08 16.33
CA ALA A 27 -18.81 -11.59 15.16
C ALA A 27 -17.31 -11.52 15.52
N GLU A 28 -16.64 -12.66 15.43
CA GLU A 28 -15.20 -12.71 15.29
C GLU A 28 -14.89 -11.81 14.11
N ARG A 29 -14.41 -10.57 14.37
CA ARG A 29 -13.87 -9.73 13.32
C ARG A 29 -12.72 -10.55 12.77
N VAL A 30 -12.94 -11.20 11.64
CA VAL A 30 -11.88 -11.74 10.82
C VAL A 30 -10.98 -10.51 10.55
N ARG A 31 -9.94 -10.35 11.37
CA ARG A 31 -8.91 -9.34 11.10
C ARG A 31 -8.39 -9.73 9.73
N ALA A 32 -8.64 -8.87 8.75
CA ALA A 32 -8.05 -9.07 7.43
C ALA A 32 -6.57 -9.36 7.65
N GLU A 33 -6.13 -10.50 7.17
CA GLU A 33 -4.74 -10.90 7.30
C GLU A 33 -3.91 -9.88 6.53
N LEU A 34 -2.84 -9.37 7.15
CA LEU A 34 -1.98 -8.39 6.54
C LEU A 34 -1.40 -8.95 5.22
N THR A 35 -1.52 -8.23 4.11
CA THR A 35 -1.00 -8.66 2.82
C THR A 35 -0.66 -7.47 1.91
N ILE A 36 -0.08 -7.77 0.76
CA ILE A 36 0.17 -6.83 -0.33
C ILE A 36 -1.02 -6.89 -1.29
N ALA A 37 -1.58 -5.74 -1.65
CA ALA A 37 -2.58 -5.63 -2.69
C ALA A 37 -1.92 -5.29 -4.03
N GLN A 38 -2.00 -6.20 -5.01
CA GLN A 38 -1.50 -6.00 -6.36
C GLN A 38 -2.55 -5.25 -7.19
N LEU A 39 -2.19 -4.08 -7.70
CA LEU A 39 -3.10 -3.22 -8.44
C LEU A 39 -3.33 -3.71 -9.87
N GLN A 40 -4.58 -4.00 -10.20
CA GLN A 40 -5.05 -4.19 -11.57
C GLN A 40 -5.40 -2.84 -12.18
N TYR A 41 -4.72 -2.45 -13.24
CA TYR A 41 -4.95 -1.20 -13.95
C TYR A 41 -5.25 -1.46 -15.43
N ASP A 42 -5.85 -0.48 -16.10
CA ASP A 42 -6.10 -0.50 -17.51
C ASP A 42 -5.00 0.29 -18.27
N GLY A 43 -4.98 0.18 -19.59
CA GLY A 43 -4.01 0.89 -20.43
C GLY A 43 -3.17 -0.01 -21.31
N GLY A 44 -3.22 -1.33 -21.09
CA GLY A 44 -2.53 -2.34 -21.88
C GLY A 44 -1.19 -2.79 -21.32
N GLY A 45 -0.78 -2.30 -20.12
CA GLY A 45 0.34 -2.86 -19.40
C GLY A 45 -0.02 -4.18 -18.70
N ASP A 46 0.99 -5.00 -18.45
CA ASP A 46 0.84 -6.32 -17.85
C ASP A 46 0.99 -6.27 -16.33
N TRP A 47 0.04 -5.64 -15.63
CA TRP A 47 -0.01 -5.52 -14.17
C TRP A 47 0.26 -6.84 -13.42
N TYR A 48 0.13 -7.98 -14.09
CA TYR A 48 0.33 -9.34 -13.59
C TYR A 48 1.75 -9.86 -13.82
N ALA A 49 2.68 -9.03 -14.28
CA ALA A 49 4.10 -9.39 -14.43
C ALA A 49 4.68 -9.91 -13.10
N ASN A 50 5.72 -10.75 -13.19
CA ASN A 50 6.42 -11.34 -12.06
C ASN A 50 5.49 -12.12 -11.09
N PRO A 51 4.80 -13.18 -11.58
CA PRO A 51 3.71 -13.83 -10.82
C PRO A 51 4.14 -14.56 -9.55
N SER A 52 5.40 -15.02 -9.43
CA SER A 52 5.93 -15.62 -8.21
C SER A 52 6.54 -14.61 -7.24
N GLY A 53 6.79 -13.37 -7.69
CA GLY A 53 7.51 -12.36 -6.93
C GLY A 53 6.84 -11.98 -5.61
N LEU A 54 5.56 -11.59 -5.63
CA LEU A 54 4.85 -11.21 -4.40
C LEU A 54 4.60 -12.37 -3.43
N PRO A 55 4.24 -13.60 -3.86
CA PRO A 55 4.20 -14.75 -2.99
C PRO A 55 5.54 -15.02 -2.28
N ASN A 56 6.65 -14.95 -3.01
CA ASN A 56 7.99 -15.13 -2.47
C ASN A 56 8.36 -14.00 -1.49
N LEU A 57 8.04 -12.74 -1.81
CA LEU A 57 8.26 -11.61 -0.91
C LEU A 57 7.46 -11.77 0.40
N LEU A 58 6.19 -12.16 0.33
CA LEU A 58 5.36 -12.42 1.52
C LEU A 58 5.93 -13.56 2.38
N ALA A 59 6.47 -14.62 1.76
CA ALA A 59 7.15 -15.70 2.46
C ALA A 59 8.40 -15.19 3.20
N GLU A 60 9.21 -14.36 2.55
CA GLU A 60 10.41 -13.77 3.16
C GLU A 60 10.06 -12.74 4.26
N ILE A 61 9.00 -11.96 4.12
CA ILE A 61 8.50 -11.09 5.20
C ILE A 61 8.15 -11.91 6.44
N ARG A 62 7.35 -12.99 6.31
CA ARG A 62 7.02 -13.88 7.43
C ARG A 62 8.28 -14.43 8.12
N LYS A 63 9.18 -14.97 7.32
CA LYS A 63 10.42 -15.61 7.79
C LYS A 63 11.35 -14.64 8.54
N ARG A 64 11.49 -13.41 8.03
CA ARG A 64 12.48 -12.44 8.52
C ARG A 64 11.95 -11.57 9.66
N THR A 65 10.66 -11.29 9.69
CA THR A 65 10.07 -10.35 10.65
C THR A 65 9.20 -11.02 11.72
N GLY A 66 8.76 -12.25 11.48
CA GLY A 66 7.79 -12.93 12.34
C GLY A 66 6.36 -12.37 12.24
N LEU A 67 6.09 -11.42 11.36
CA LEU A 67 4.75 -10.89 11.14
C LEU A 67 3.84 -11.96 10.52
N ARG A 68 2.60 -12.00 10.96
CA ARG A 68 1.56 -12.82 10.31
C ARG A 68 1.03 -12.06 9.10
N VAL A 69 1.48 -12.47 7.92
CA VAL A 69 1.01 -11.96 6.63
C VAL A 69 0.47 -13.14 5.80
N ALA A 70 -0.45 -12.86 4.90
CA ALA A 70 -1.03 -13.86 4.01
C ALA A 70 0.02 -14.57 3.15
N GLU A 71 -0.32 -15.76 2.67
CA GLU A 71 0.58 -16.51 1.78
C GLU A 71 0.61 -15.92 0.36
N ARG A 72 -0.47 -15.25 -0.04
CA ARG A 72 -0.64 -14.72 -1.38
C ARG A 72 -1.06 -13.25 -1.34
N PRO A 73 -0.68 -12.47 -2.35
CA PRO A 73 -1.21 -11.12 -2.53
C PRO A 73 -2.69 -11.17 -2.88
N VAL A 74 -3.38 -10.06 -2.65
CA VAL A 74 -4.73 -9.83 -3.17
C VAL A 74 -4.61 -9.03 -4.46
N GLN A 75 -5.33 -9.43 -5.50
CA GLN A 75 -5.47 -8.64 -6.70
C GLN A 75 -6.67 -7.71 -6.56
N ILE A 76 -6.48 -6.41 -6.83
CA ILE A 76 -7.50 -5.39 -6.55
C ILE A 76 -7.50 -4.29 -7.61
N ARG A 77 -8.68 -3.73 -7.87
CA ARG A 77 -8.84 -2.49 -8.64
C ARG A 77 -8.98 -1.31 -7.69
N LEU A 78 -8.65 -0.10 -8.15
CA LEU A 78 -8.83 1.11 -7.34
C LEU A 78 -10.29 1.33 -6.92
N THR A 79 -11.25 0.92 -7.73
CA THR A 79 -12.69 1.04 -7.44
C THR A 79 -13.27 -0.09 -6.57
N ASP A 80 -12.44 -1.04 -6.13
CA ASP A 80 -12.90 -2.10 -5.22
C ASP A 80 -13.21 -1.52 -3.83
N PRO A 81 -14.39 -1.81 -3.25
CA PRO A 81 -14.77 -1.30 -1.94
C PRO A 81 -13.86 -1.77 -0.80
N ASN A 82 -13.12 -2.86 -1.00
CA ASN A 82 -12.18 -3.39 -0.02
C ASN A 82 -10.78 -2.75 -0.08
N LEU A 83 -10.52 -1.81 -1.00
CA LEU A 83 -9.20 -1.20 -1.19
C LEU A 83 -8.60 -0.69 0.12
N TYR A 84 -9.40 -0.04 0.96
CA TYR A 84 -8.95 0.55 2.22
C TYR A 84 -8.60 -0.47 3.32
N ASN A 85 -8.85 -1.76 3.10
CA ASN A 85 -8.40 -2.82 4.01
C ASN A 85 -6.90 -3.15 3.84
N TYR A 86 -6.28 -2.67 2.77
CA TYR A 86 -4.90 -2.98 2.39
C TYR A 86 -4.05 -1.72 2.44
N PRO A 87 -3.17 -1.57 3.43
CA PRO A 87 -2.34 -0.37 3.56
C PRO A 87 -1.21 -0.29 2.53
N TYR A 88 -0.85 -1.41 1.90
CA TYR A 88 0.23 -1.51 0.92
C TYR A 88 -0.31 -1.94 -0.45
N LEU A 89 -0.26 -1.03 -1.41
CA LEU A 89 -0.64 -1.25 -2.79
C LEU A 89 0.63 -1.36 -3.65
N TYR A 90 0.70 -2.43 -4.44
CA TYR A 90 1.82 -2.69 -5.35
C TYR A 90 1.37 -2.55 -6.80
N LEU A 91 2.10 -1.79 -7.57
CA LEU A 91 1.91 -1.58 -9.00
C LEU A 91 3.19 -1.97 -9.73
N THR A 92 3.09 -2.78 -10.76
CA THR A 92 4.19 -3.17 -11.64
C THR A 92 3.67 -3.46 -13.03
N GLY A 93 4.55 -3.70 -13.98
CA GLY A 93 4.25 -4.15 -15.32
C GLY A 93 5.06 -3.43 -16.40
N HIS A 94 4.97 -3.96 -17.61
CA HIS A 94 5.53 -3.34 -18.80
C HIS A 94 4.45 -2.52 -19.51
N GLY A 95 4.86 -1.44 -20.17
CA GLY A 95 3.98 -0.68 -21.05
C GLY A 95 3.15 0.38 -20.34
N ASN A 96 1.89 0.51 -20.75
CA ASN A 96 1.12 1.71 -20.45
C ASN A 96 0.10 1.51 -19.31
N ILE A 97 0.10 2.47 -18.38
CA ILE A 97 -0.91 2.62 -17.33
C ILE A 97 -1.90 3.70 -17.76
N ARG A 98 -3.17 3.48 -17.47
CA ARG A 98 -4.22 4.49 -17.66
C ARG A 98 -5.26 4.40 -16.55
N PHE A 99 -5.42 5.49 -15.80
CA PHE A 99 -6.47 5.63 -14.80
C PHE A 99 -7.63 6.47 -15.35
N THR A 100 -8.85 6.07 -15.00
CA THR A 100 -10.06 6.86 -15.22
C THR A 100 -10.08 8.05 -14.23
N PRO A 101 -10.92 9.09 -14.47
CA PRO A 101 -11.08 10.19 -13.51
C PRO A 101 -11.52 9.71 -12.11
N GLU A 102 -12.36 8.69 -12.04
CA GLU A 102 -12.79 8.08 -10.78
C GLU A 102 -11.61 7.41 -10.05
N GLU A 103 -10.84 6.58 -10.75
CA GLU A 103 -9.67 5.91 -10.18
C GLU A 103 -8.61 6.88 -9.68
N LEU A 104 -8.39 8.01 -10.35
CA LEU A 104 -7.50 9.08 -9.89
C LEU A 104 -7.98 9.67 -8.56
N GLN A 105 -9.29 9.90 -8.41
CA GLN A 105 -9.86 10.43 -7.18
C GLN A 105 -9.75 9.42 -6.05
N VAL A 106 -10.06 8.15 -6.32
CA VAL A 106 -9.94 7.06 -5.32
C VAL A 106 -8.50 6.89 -4.86
N LEU A 107 -7.54 6.86 -5.81
CA LEU A 107 -6.12 6.71 -5.45
C LEU A 107 -5.65 7.88 -4.58
N ARG A 108 -6.03 9.11 -4.90
CA ARG A 108 -5.72 10.29 -4.08
C ARG A 108 -6.28 10.16 -2.66
N GLN A 109 -7.53 9.72 -2.53
CA GLN A 109 -8.16 9.50 -1.22
C GLN A 109 -7.51 8.34 -0.46
N TYR A 110 -7.20 7.24 -1.13
CA TYR A 110 -6.51 6.10 -0.54
C TYR A 110 -5.18 6.53 0.07
N LEU A 111 -4.37 7.27 -0.69
CA LEU A 111 -3.07 7.77 -0.23
C LEU A 111 -3.22 8.77 0.92
N ALA A 112 -4.21 9.66 0.87
CA ALA A 112 -4.49 10.62 1.95
C ALA A 112 -4.93 9.93 3.26
N ASN A 113 -5.62 8.79 3.18
CA ASN A 113 -6.13 8.04 4.32
C ASN A 113 -5.21 6.94 4.85
N GLY A 114 -3.91 7.07 4.66
CA GLY A 114 -2.93 6.12 5.23
C GLY A 114 -2.41 5.08 4.26
N GLY A 115 -2.95 4.99 3.04
CA GLY A 115 -2.45 4.07 2.03
C GLY A 115 -1.03 4.42 1.56
N PHE A 116 -0.33 3.41 1.07
CA PHE A 116 1.01 3.53 0.48
C PHE A 116 1.02 2.82 -0.87
N LEU A 117 1.53 3.47 -1.90
CA LEU A 117 1.73 2.89 -3.23
C LEU A 117 3.22 2.66 -3.47
N HIS A 118 3.60 1.41 -3.69
CA HIS A 118 4.88 1.05 -4.28
C HIS A 118 4.68 0.77 -5.78
N ALA A 119 5.27 1.59 -6.63
CA ALA A 119 5.38 1.33 -8.07
C ALA A 119 6.77 0.79 -8.37
N ASP A 120 6.83 -0.38 -9.00
CA ASP A 120 8.07 -1.05 -9.37
C ASP A 120 8.25 -1.01 -10.88
N ASP A 121 9.35 -0.42 -11.32
CA ASP A 121 9.62 -0.16 -12.72
C ASP A 121 10.07 -1.42 -13.45
N ASN A 122 9.16 -2.00 -14.22
CA ASN A 122 9.52 -2.88 -15.30
C ASN A 122 9.75 -2.05 -16.58
N TYR A 123 10.49 -2.59 -17.53
CA TYR A 123 10.86 -1.88 -18.75
C TYR A 123 9.66 -1.24 -19.48
N GLY A 124 9.76 0.08 -19.71
CA GLY A 124 8.75 0.84 -20.43
C GLY A 124 7.57 1.37 -19.58
N LEU A 125 7.61 1.24 -18.26
CA LEU A 125 6.56 1.75 -17.37
C LEU A 125 6.70 3.25 -17.08
N ASP A 126 7.92 3.78 -17.02
CA ASP A 126 8.27 5.10 -16.47
C ASP A 126 7.44 6.26 -17.02
N GLU A 127 7.35 6.39 -18.34
CA GLU A 127 6.62 7.50 -18.97
C GLU A 127 5.16 7.52 -18.56
N SER A 128 4.51 6.36 -18.60
CA SER A 128 3.09 6.24 -18.26
C SER A 128 2.84 6.42 -16.77
N PHE A 129 3.69 5.88 -15.90
CA PHE A 129 3.59 6.06 -14.46
C PHE A 129 3.73 7.53 -14.06
N ARG A 130 4.76 8.23 -14.54
CA ARG A 130 4.95 9.67 -14.27
C ARG A 130 3.79 10.51 -14.80
N ARG A 131 3.24 10.16 -15.96
CA ARG A 131 2.06 10.84 -16.50
C ARG A 131 0.85 10.68 -15.56
N GLU A 132 0.58 9.46 -15.09
CA GLU A 132 -0.55 9.21 -14.19
C GLU A 132 -0.33 9.87 -12.81
N MET A 133 0.88 9.87 -12.28
CA MET A 133 1.17 10.56 -11.01
C MET A 133 0.94 12.07 -11.10
N ARG A 134 1.30 12.73 -12.20
CA ARG A 134 0.96 14.15 -12.43
C ARG A 134 -0.56 14.40 -12.48
N ARG A 135 -1.35 13.42 -12.91
CA ARG A 135 -2.83 13.51 -12.87
C ARG A 135 -3.39 13.30 -11.47
N VAL A 136 -2.75 12.43 -10.66
CA VAL A 136 -3.11 12.23 -9.24
C VAL A 136 -2.72 13.46 -8.41
N PHE A 137 -1.52 13.99 -8.61
CA PHE A 137 -0.95 15.11 -7.86
C PHE A 137 -0.46 16.22 -8.81
N PRO A 138 -1.37 17.07 -9.33
CA PRO A 138 -1.03 18.09 -10.33
C PRO A 138 0.00 19.12 -9.85
N ASP A 139 0.02 19.37 -8.53
CA ASP A 139 0.85 20.41 -7.91
C ASP A 139 2.15 19.84 -7.29
N GLN A 140 2.45 18.55 -7.54
CA GLN A 140 3.63 17.89 -6.99
C GLN A 140 4.38 17.12 -8.09
N GLU A 141 5.69 17.00 -7.91
CA GLU A 141 6.55 16.17 -8.74
C GLU A 141 7.16 15.04 -7.91
N LEU A 142 7.47 13.94 -8.57
CA LEU A 142 8.27 12.87 -7.98
C LEU A 142 9.67 13.41 -7.67
N VAL A 143 10.06 13.35 -6.39
CA VAL A 143 11.39 13.76 -5.92
C VAL A 143 12.26 12.54 -5.67
N GLU A 144 13.52 12.62 -6.05
CA GLU A 144 14.50 11.58 -5.74
C GLU A 144 14.75 11.55 -4.23
N LEU A 145 14.72 10.35 -3.66
CA LEU A 145 14.94 10.15 -2.24
C LEU A 145 16.45 9.99 -1.97
N PRO A 146 17.01 10.79 -1.07
CA PRO A 146 18.43 10.65 -0.71
C PRO A 146 18.68 9.32 -0.01
N ALA A 147 19.91 8.82 -0.08
CA ALA A 147 20.27 7.49 0.45
C ALA A 147 20.05 7.35 1.98
N ASP A 148 20.03 8.45 2.72
CA ASP A 148 19.74 8.50 4.16
C ASP A 148 18.23 8.54 4.48
N HIS A 149 17.36 8.48 3.46
CA HIS A 149 15.92 8.46 3.69
C HIS A 149 15.50 7.22 4.49
N PRO A 150 14.62 7.32 5.51
CA PRO A 150 14.25 6.21 6.41
C PRO A 150 13.73 4.95 5.70
N VAL A 151 13.19 5.05 4.49
CA VAL A 151 12.72 3.89 3.71
C VAL A 151 13.85 2.90 3.41
N TYR A 152 15.09 3.38 3.30
CA TYR A 152 16.28 2.56 3.03
C TYR A 152 16.87 1.93 4.30
N HIS A 153 16.34 2.30 5.48
CA HIS A 153 16.87 1.89 6.79
C HIS A 153 15.79 1.33 7.72
N ALA A 154 14.61 1.00 7.17
CA ALA A 154 13.46 0.59 7.97
C ALA A 154 13.67 -0.74 8.74
N PHE A 155 14.48 -1.65 8.20
CA PHE A 155 14.82 -2.94 8.80
C PHE A 155 16.23 -3.41 8.41
N TYR A 156 16.60 -3.23 7.16
CA TYR A 156 17.93 -3.50 6.62
C TYR A 156 18.56 -2.20 6.17
N GLU A 157 19.89 -2.13 6.25
CA GLU A 157 20.66 -0.96 5.84
C GLU A 157 20.97 -1.00 4.34
N PHE A 158 20.62 0.10 3.65
CA PHE A 158 20.98 0.37 2.26
C PHE A 158 21.67 1.74 2.17
N PRO A 159 22.94 1.83 2.55
CA PRO A 159 23.65 3.12 2.63
C PRO A 159 23.82 3.80 1.26
N ASP A 160 23.73 3.05 0.18
CA ASP A 160 23.80 3.55 -1.19
C ASP A 160 22.40 3.79 -1.82
N GLY A 161 21.31 3.67 -1.01
CA GLY A 161 19.94 3.81 -1.48
C GLY A 161 19.41 2.59 -2.23
N LEU A 162 18.58 2.80 -3.25
CA LEU A 162 17.87 1.74 -3.96
C LEU A 162 18.84 0.80 -4.71
N PRO A 163 18.80 -0.54 -4.49
CA PRO A 163 19.66 -1.47 -5.22
C PRO A 163 19.20 -1.64 -6.68
N LYS A 164 20.16 -1.79 -7.60
CA LYS A 164 19.91 -2.21 -8.98
C LYS A 164 19.79 -3.73 -9.00
N ILE A 165 18.66 -4.23 -9.54
CA ILE A 165 18.37 -5.67 -9.61
C ILE A 165 18.48 -6.16 -11.05
N HIS A 166 17.79 -5.50 -11.98
CA HIS A 166 17.82 -5.86 -13.39
C HIS A 166 18.24 -4.67 -14.26
N GLN A 167 18.78 -4.93 -15.45
CA GLN A 167 19.20 -3.88 -16.38
C GLN A 167 18.09 -3.58 -17.38
N HIS A 168 17.71 -2.29 -17.45
CA HIS A 168 16.79 -1.79 -18.48
C HIS A 168 17.55 -0.91 -19.47
N ASP A 169 17.57 0.41 -19.24
CA ASP A 169 18.21 1.40 -20.12
C ASP A 169 19.66 1.73 -19.73
N GLY A 170 20.27 0.95 -18.83
CA GLY A 170 21.62 1.17 -18.36
C GLY A 170 21.77 2.35 -17.41
N LYS A 171 20.67 2.89 -16.89
CA LYS A 171 20.67 3.96 -15.90
C LYS A 171 20.81 3.41 -14.48
N PRO A 172 21.26 4.21 -13.50
CA PRO A 172 21.29 3.81 -12.11
C PRO A 172 19.87 3.61 -11.56
N ALA A 173 19.73 2.72 -10.59
CA ALA A 173 18.50 2.61 -9.82
C ALA A 173 18.31 3.88 -8.97
N GLN A 174 17.11 4.45 -8.99
CA GLN A 174 16.75 5.64 -8.23
C GLN A 174 15.39 5.45 -7.58
N GLY A 175 15.30 5.73 -6.29
CA GLY A 175 14.02 5.77 -5.59
C GLY A 175 13.42 7.16 -5.66
N PHE A 176 12.20 7.27 -6.17
CA PHE A 176 11.45 8.51 -6.18
C PHE A 176 10.27 8.44 -5.23
N GLY A 177 9.87 9.59 -4.68
CA GLY A 177 8.74 9.68 -3.77
C GLY A 177 7.78 10.82 -4.07
N LEU A 178 6.52 10.63 -3.66
CA LEU A 178 5.55 11.70 -3.48
C LEU A 178 5.14 11.75 -2.01
N PHE A 179 4.92 12.95 -1.51
CA PHE A 179 4.64 13.17 -0.09
C PHE A 179 3.29 13.85 0.12
N GLN A 180 2.58 13.46 1.16
CA GLN A 180 1.42 14.17 1.68
C GLN A 180 1.60 14.42 3.18
N GLU A 181 1.48 15.65 3.62
CA GLU A 181 1.63 16.04 5.03
C GLU A 181 2.92 15.50 5.69
N GLY A 182 4.02 15.47 4.91
CA GLY A 182 5.31 14.95 5.36
C GLY A 182 5.44 13.43 5.32
N ARG A 183 4.41 12.69 4.97
CA ARG A 183 4.41 11.24 4.83
C ARG A 183 4.71 10.84 3.39
N LEU A 184 5.65 9.94 3.17
CA LEU A 184 5.91 9.32 1.87
C LEU A 184 4.71 8.43 1.52
N VAL A 185 3.93 8.80 0.51
CA VAL A 185 2.71 8.08 0.11
C VAL A 185 2.89 7.24 -1.14
N VAL A 186 3.85 7.61 -2.00
CA VAL A 186 4.23 6.86 -3.19
C VAL A 186 5.73 6.66 -3.16
N PHE A 187 6.18 5.44 -3.34
CA PHE A 187 7.56 5.07 -3.62
C PHE A 187 7.64 4.47 -5.03
N TYR A 188 8.54 4.99 -5.85
CA TYR A 188 8.78 4.49 -7.20
C TYR A 188 10.21 3.99 -7.34
N SER A 189 10.38 2.70 -7.57
CA SER A 189 11.68 2.02 -7.73
C SER A 189 12.14 2.05 -9.19
N TYR A 190 12.47 3.27 -9.67
CA TYR A 190 12.89 3.50 -11.06
C TYR A 190 14.18 2.75 -11.39
N GLU A 191 14.20 2.07 -12.53
CA GLU A 191 15.36 1.32 -13.05
C GLU A 191 15.89 0.22 -12.11
N SER A 192 15.12 -0.18 -11.08
CA SER A 192 15.53 -1.23 -10.14
C SER A 192 15.02 -2.61 -10.54
N ASP A 193 13.70 -2.72 -10.80
CA ASP A 193 12.99 -3.97 -11.06
C ASP A 193 13.11 -4.96 -9.89
N LEU A 194 12.64 -4.51 -8.72
CA LEU A 194 12.65 -5.32 -7.51
C LEU A 194 11.87 -6.63 -7.68
N GLY A 195 10.73 -6.55 -8.39
CA GLY A 195 9.86 -7.69 -8.68
C GLY A 195 10.57 -8.82 -9.41
N ASN A 196 11.47 -8.52 -10.32
CA ASN A 196 12.32 -9.49 -10.99
C ASN A 196 13.21 -10.26 -10.01
N GLY A 197 13.76 -9.56 -9.01
CA GLY A 197 14.59 -10.19 -7.97
C GLY A 197 13.81 -11.04 -6.99
N TRP A 198 12.48 -10.85 -6.88
CA TRP A 198 11.62 -11.67 -6.01
C TRP A 198 11.11 -12.93 -6.69
N GLU A 199 11.21 -13.04 -8.03
CA GLU A 199 10.78 -14.23 -8.79
C GLU A 199 11.54 -15.50 -8.36
N ASP A 200 11.05 -16.65 -8.79
CA ASP A 200 11.72 -17.93 -8.58
C ASP A 200 13.15 -17.90 -9.14
N ALA A 201 14.06 -18.59 -8.49
CA ALA A 201 15.50 -18.47 -8.74
C ALA A 201 15.90 -18.86 -10.17
N ASP A 202 15.14 -19.75 -10.80
CA ASP A 202 15.40 -20.29 -12.13
C ASP A 202 14.76 -19.45 -13.26
N ARG A 203 14.03 -18.37 -12.92
CA ARG A 203 13.29 -17.61 -13.93
C ARG A 203 14.16 -16.62 -14.70
N TYR A 204 15.05 -15.91 -14.02
CA TYR A 204 15.86 -14.83 -14.58
C TYR A 204 17.36 -14.99 -14.33
N ASP A 205 17.79 -16.12 -13.78
CA ASP A 205 19.19 -16.42 -13.44
C ASP A 205 19.88 -15.32 -12.61
N ASN A 206 19.10 -14.58 -11.80
CA ASN A 206 19.66 -13.54 -10.93
C ASN A 206 20.60 -14.16 -9.89
N PRO A 207 21.80 -13.59 -9.70
CA PRO A 207 22.70 -14.04 -8.65
C PRO A 207 22.02 -14.03 -7.28
N PRO A 208 22.31 -15.00 -6.39
CA PRO A 208 21.71 -15.07 -5.06
C PRO A 208 21.85 -13.77 -4.25
N GLU A 209 22.98 -13.07 -4.35
CA GLU A 209 23.22 -11.78 -3.70
C GLU A 209 22.35 -10.66 -4.24
N THR A 210 22.03 -10.69 -5.54
CA THR A 210 21.12 -9.72 -6.16
C THR A 210 19.68 -9.94 -5.68
N ARG A 211 19.23 -11.20 -5.67
CA ARG A 211 17.93 -11.59 -5.13
C ARG A 211 17.81 -11.24 -3.64
N GLU A 212 18.87 -11.48 -2.87
CA GLU A 212 18.88 -11.12 -1.44
C GLU A 212 18.70 -9.61 -1.24
N LYS A 213 19.36 -8.77 -2.05
CA LYS A 213 19.15 -7.31 -2.02
C LYS A 213 17.69 -6.94 -2.35
N ALA A 214 17.10 -7.56 -3.36
CA ALA A 214 15.69 -7.31 -3.72
C ALA A 214 14.74 -7.67 -2.55
N PHE A 215 14.90 -8.84 -1.93
CA PHE A 215 14.08 -9.23 -0.79
C PHE A 215 14.26 -8.31 0.41
N ARG A 216 15.49 -7.91 0.75
CA ARG A 216 15.74 -6.96 1.83
C ARG A 216 15.07 -5.62 1.58
N MET A 217 15.14 -5.11 0.35
CA MET A 217 14.48 -3.84 0.00
C MET A 217 12.96 -3.97 0.05
N GLY A 218 12.39 -5.08 -0.43
CA GLY A 218 10.96 -5.35 -0.31
C GLY A 218 10.47 -5.40 1.14
N VAL A 219 11.25 -6.01 2.05
CA VAL A 219 10.96 -6.01 3.49
C VAL A 219 10.99 -4.60 4.06
N ASN A 220 11.99 -3.79 3.70
CA ASN A 220 12.08 -2.40 4.11
C ASN A 220 10.84 -1.60 3.69
N LEU A 221 10.46 -1.69 2.43
CA LEU A 221 9.29 -0.99 1.87
C LEU A 221 8.01 -1.37 2.60
N PHE A 222 7.82 -2.67 2.84
CA PHE A 222 6.62 -3.16 3.51
C PHE A 222 6.54 -2.68 4.96
N LEU A 223 7.63 -2.80 5.73
CA LEU A 223 7.66 -2.35 7.12
C LEU A 223 7.58 -0.83 7.24
N TYR A 224 8.24 -0.09 6.34
CA TYR A 224 8.15 1.35 6.30
C TYR A 224 6.71 1.83 6.08
N ALA A 225 6.01 1.22 5.12
CA ALA A 225 4.61 1.54 4.86
C ALA A 225 3.72 1.30 6.08
N LEU A 226 3.90 0.16 6.77
CA LEU A 226 3.12 -0.16 7.98
C LEU A 226 3.39 0.79 9.14
N ALA A 227 4.64 1.22 9.31
CA ALA A 227 5.03 2.14 10.38
C ALA A 227 4.39 3.54 10.20
N GLN A 228 3.99 3.91 8.99
CA GLN A 228 3.33 5.18 8.71
C GLN A 228 1.80 5.17 8.94
N VAL A 229 1.20 3.99 9.07
CA VAL A 229 -0.25 3.81 9.31
C VAL A 229 -0.59 3.93 10.79
N THR A 230 0.41 3.81 11.67
CA THR A 230 0.20 3.91 13.13
C THR A 230 0.11 5.38 13.54
N PRO A 231 -1.01 5.81 14.17
CA PRO A 231 -1.19 7.18 14.66
C PRO A 231 -0.24 7.52 15.82
#